data_d3f8f8d53620e84d4fee71c2b24b85a8
#
_entry.id   d3f8f8d53620e84d4fee71c2b24b85a8
#
_cell.length_a   1.000
_cell.length_b   1.000
_cell.length_c   1.000
_cell.angle_alpha   90.00
_cell.angle_beta   90.00
_cell.angle_gamma   90.00
#
_symmetry.space_group_name_H-M   'P 1'
#
loop_
_entity.id
_entity.type
_entity.pdbx_description
1 polymer ?
#
loop_
_entity_poly.entity_id
_entity_poly.type
_entity_poly.pdbx_seq_one_letter_code
_entity_poly.pdbx_strand_id
1 'polypeptide(L)'
;MIYGYARVSTDGQTLDTQREALSAAGAEKIFAETASGAKSDRAQLARLMKAVEAGDTVVVTRLDRLARSTRDLLNILGTVGERGVAFRSLADTWADTTTPHGRLMLTVLGGLAEFERELIKSRTSEGRKRARERGQAFGPKPKLTPFQRQEALQRKAAGESVREIARTYNVSGSTISRLKTL
;
A
#
# COMPACT_ATOMS: atom_id res chain seq x y z
N MET A 1 -15.59 -10.35 19.93
CA MET A 1 -16.60 -9.51 19.25
C MET A 1 -16.64 -9.86 17.76
N ILE A 2 -17.79 -9.70 17.08
CA ILE A 2 -17.89 -9.95 15.64
C ILE A 2 -18.08 -8.61 14.92
N TYR A 3 -17.15 -8.27 14.04
CA TYR A 3 -17.15 -7.05 13.24
C TYR A 3 -17.53 -7.34 11.80
N GLY A 4 -18.50 -6.62 11.26
CA GLY A 4 -18.87 -6.68 9.85
C GLY A 4 -18.14 -5.63 9.01
N TYR A 5 -17.77 -5.98 7.77
CA TYR A 5 -17.33 -4.99 6.79
C TYR A 5 -18.15 -5.10 5.51
N ALA A 6 -18.70 -3.97 5.05
CA ALA A 6 -19.48 -3.84 3.84
C ALA A 6 -18.89 -2.77 2.92
N ARG A 7 -18.88 -3.03 1.61
CA ARG A 7 -18.39 -2.06 0.62
C ARG A 7 -19.22 -2.12 -0.66
N VAL A 8 -19.53 -0.95 -1.19
CA VAL A 8 -20.16 -0.77 -2.52
C VAL A 8 -19.38 0.24 -3.34
N SER A 9 -19.53 0.17 -4.67
CA SER A 9 -18.91 1.15 -5.58
C SER A 9 -19.77 2.41 -5.74
N THR A 10 -21.10 2.28 -5.84
CA THR A 10 -22.00 3.39 -6.19
C THR A 10 -23.47 3.22 -5.74
N ASP A 11 -23.90 2.07 -5.25
CA ASP A 11 -25.33 1.79 -5.07
C ASP A 11 -25.72 1.56 -3.59
N GLY A 12 -26.62 2.41 -3.05
CA GLY A 12 -27.07 2.35 -1.67
C GLY A 12 -27.85 1.09 -1.31
N GLN A 13 -28.64 0.56 -2.24
CA GLN A 13 -29.46 -0.64 -1.99
C GLN A 13 -28.61 -1.88 -1.69
N THR A 14 -27.50 -2.04 -2.39
CA THR A 14 -26.57 -3.17 -2.17
C THR A 14 -25.86 -3.10 -0.81
N LEU A 15 -25.72 -1.89 -0.24
CA LEU A 15 -25.08 -1.71 1.07
C LEU A 15 -26.00 -2.17 2.21
N ASP A 16 -27.31 -1.89 2.12
CA ASP A 16 -28.27 -2.31 3.12
C ASP A 16 -28.44 -3.83 3.15
N THR A 17 -28.51 -4.48 2.00
CA THR A 17 -28.52 -5.95 1.91
C THR A 17 -27.27 -6.59 2.54
N GLN A 18 -26.09 -5.98 2.35
CA GLN A 18 -24.86 -6.47 3.00
C GLN A 18 -24.94 -6.28 4.51
N ARG A 19 -25.45 -5.14 4.99
CA ARG A 19 -25.62 -4.89 6.43
C ARG A 19 -26.56 -5.88 7.09
N GLU A 20 -27.70 -6.15 6.46
CA GLU A 20 -28.66 -7.16 6.92
C GLU A 20 -28.03 -8.54 7.04
N ALA A 21 -27.33 -8.98 5.99
CA ALA A 21 -26.63 -10.27 5.98
C ALA A 21 -25.55 -10.37 7.07
N LEU A 22 -24.78 -9.29 7.28
CA LEU A 22 -23.76 -9.23 8.33
C LEU A 22 -24.38 -9.24 9.73
N SER A 23 -25.48 -8.50 9.94
CA SER A 23 -26.21 -8.50 11.21
C SER A 23 -26.79 -9.88 11.51
N ALA A 24 -27.40 -10.54 10.50
CA ALA A 24 -27.91 -11.91 10.63
C ALA A 24 -26.78 -12.92 10.94
N ALA A 25 -25.55 -12.66 10.49
CA ALA A 25 -24.36 -13.45 10.80
C ALA A 25 -23.76 -13.15 12.19
N GLY A 26 -24.38 -12.26 12.97
CA GLY A 26 -23.99 -11.92 14.34
C GLY A 26 -23.01 -10.74 14.45
N ALA A 27 -22.83 -9.93 13.40
CA ALA A 27 -21.96 -8.76 13.48
C ALA A 27 -22.56 -7.71 14.44
N GLU A 28 -21.83 -7.42 15.51
CA GLU A 28 -22.20 -6.45 16.54
C GLU A 28 -21.92 -5.01 16.08
N LYS A 29 -20.90 -4.81 15.25
CA LYS A 29 -20.53 -3.52 14.69
C LYS A 29 -20.15 -3.67 13.22
N ILE A 30 -20.73 -2.83 12.36
CA ILE A 30 -20.52 -2.89 10.92
C ILE A 30 -19.84 -1.62 10.42
N PHE A 31 -18.69 -1.76 9.78
CA PHE A 31 -17.98 -0.72 9.08
C PHE A 31 -18.39 -0.76 7.60
N ALA A 32 -19.07 0.27 7.16
CA ALA A 32 -19.62 0.32 5.80
C ALA A 32 -19.07 1.52 5.04
N GLU A 33 -18.63 1.32 3.80
CA GLU A 33 -18.13 2.40 2.97
C GLU A 33 -18.58 2.31 1.51
N THR A 34 -18.78 3.48 0.92
CA THR A 34 -18.96 3.63 -0.52
C THR A 34 -17.62 4.05 -1.10
N ALA A 35 -16.99 3.19 -1.89
CA ALA A 35 -15.64 3.40 -2.39
C ALA A 35 -15.59 3.09 -3.89
N SER A 36 -15.64 4.15 -4.73
CA SER A 36 -15.50 4.03 -6.18
C SER A 36 -14.05 4.27 -6.63
N GLY A 37 -13.54 3.37 -7.50
CA GLY A 37 -12.25 3.53 -8.17
C GLY A 37 -11.00 3.19 -7.37
N ALA A 38 -9.84 3.24 -8.06
CA ALA A 38 -8.54 2.79 -7.54
C ALA A 38 -7.95 3.70 -6.44
N LYS A 39 -8.43 4.94 -6.31
CA LYS A 39 -7.89 5.97 -5.40
C LYS A 39 -8.77 6.26 -4.18
N SER A 40 -9.89 5.57 -3.99
CA SER A 40 -10.74 5.88 -2.84
C SER A 40 -10.06 5.41 -1.55
N ASP A 41 -9.94 6.34 -0.64
CA ASP A 41 -9.46 6.07 0.71
C ASP A 41 -10.46 5.14 1.42
N ARG A 42 -9.96 4.01 1.94
CA ARG A 42 -10.78 2.99 2.62
C ARG A 42 -10.81 3.28 4.12
N ALA A 43 -11.35 4.45 4.45
CA ALA A 43 -11.35 4.96 5.81
C ALA A 43 -12.06 4.02 6.79
N GLN A 44 -13.14 3.35 6.36
CA GLN A 44 -13.86 2.43 7.23
C GLN A 44 -13.10 1.11 7.43
N LEU A 45 -12.43 0.59 6.40
CA LEU A 45 -11.53 -0.55 6.57
C LEU A 45 -10.38 -0.21 7.53
N ALA A 46 -9.77 0.96 7.37
CA ALA A 46 -8.71 1.41 8.26
C ALA A 46 -9.19 1.56 9.72
N ARG A 47 -10.43 2.02 9.92
CA ARG A 47 -11.06 2.08 11.25
C ARG A 47 -11.33 0.67 11.81
N LEU A 48 -11.86 -0.24 11.00
CA LEU A 48 -12.04 -1.64 11.36
C LEU A 48 -10.71 -2.24 11.82
N MET A 49 -9.66 -2.09 11.01
CA MET A 49 -8.33 -2.63 11.32
C MET A 49 -7.72 -2.05 12.61
N LYS A 50 -8.10 -0.85 13.01
CA LYS A 50 -7.71 -0.28 14.31
C LYS A 50 -8.55 -0.78 15.49
N ALA A 51 -9.79 -1.17 15.23
CA ALA A 51 -10.76 -1.54 16.27
C ALA A 51 -10.67 -3.01 16.67
N VAL A 52 -10.17 -3.89 15.80
CA VAL A 52 -10.11 -5.33 16.06
C VAL A 52 -8.95 -5.71 16.95
N GLU A 53 -9.19 -6.62 17.88
CA GLU A 53 -8.24 -7.19 18.83
C GLU A 53 -8.16 -8.71 18.70
N ALA A 54 -7.14 -9.33 19.30
CA ALA A 54 -6.99 -10.78 19.28
C ALA A 54 -8.24 -11.49 19.89
N GLY A 55 -8.72 -12.49 19.17
CA GLY A 55 -9.95 -13.22 19.54
C GLY A 55 -11.23 -12.67 18.90
N ASP A 56 -11.17 -11.49 18.25
CA ASP A 56 -12.27 -10.96 17.45
C ASP A 56 -12.42 -11.71 16.12
N THR A 57 -13.57 -11.52 15.47
CA THR A 57 -13.86 -12.07 14.14
C THR A 57 -14.30 -10.97 13.18
N VAL A 58 -13.65 -10.90 12.04
CA VAL A 58 -14.09 -10.04 10.91
C VAL A 58 -14.94 -10.86 9.95
N VAL A 59 -16.14 -10.38 9.64
CA VAL A 59 -17.07 -11.03 8.71
C VAL A 59 -17.34 -10.11 7.52
N VAL A 60 -17.31 -10.68 6.32
CA VAL A 60 -17.70 -10.01 5.08
C VAL A 60 -18.73 -10.84 4.34
N THR A 61 -19.55 -10.23 3.51
CA THR A 61 -20.49 -10.98 2.67
C THR A 61 -19.79 -11.78 1.57
N ARG A 62 -18.73 -11.18 0.95
CA ARG A 62 -17.93 -11.78 -0.12
C ARG A 62 -16.50 -11.19 -0.10
N LEU A 63 -15.53 -11.96 -0.58
CA LEU A 63 -14.13 -11.52 -0.64
C LEU A 63 -13.89 -10.29 -1.52
N ASP A 64 -14.66 -10.15 -2.63
CA ASP A 64 -14.57 -8.99 -3.52
C ASP A 64 -15.09 -7.69 -2.88
N ARG A 65 -15.81 -7.78 -1.77
CA ARG A 65 -16.19 -6.63 -0.94
C ARG A 65 -15.04 -6.19 -0.03
N LEU A 66 -14.24 -7.14 0.44
CA LEU A 66 -13.09 -6.85 1.30
C LEU A 66 -11.92 -6.26 0.50
N ALA A 67 -11.60 -6.84 -0.63
CA ALA A 67 -10.38 -6.52 -1.36
C ALA A 67 -10.65 -6.08 -2.81
N ARG A 68 -9.67 -5.41 -3.42
CA ARG A 68 -9.71 -4.94 -4.81
C ARG A 68 -8.85 -5.81 -5.74
N SER A 69 -8.01 -6.62 -5.19
CA SER A 69 -7.13 -7.55 -5.89
C SER A 69 -6.76 -8.70 -4.96
N THR A 70 -6.31 -9.81 -5.53
CA THR A 70 -5.78 -10.95 -4.75
C THR A 70 -4.68 -10.53 -3.79
N ARG A 71 -3.77 -9.67 -4.22
CA ARG A 71 -2.70 -9.13 -3.35
C ARG A 71 -3.25 -8.32 -2.19
N ASP A 72 -4.22 -7.44 -2.42
CA ASP A 72 -4.88 -6.65 -1.38
C ASP A 72 -5.58 -7.57 -0.37
N LEU A 73 -6.28 -8.60 -0.85
CA LEU A 73 -6.90 -9.62 -0.03
C LEU A 73 -5.90 -10.30 0.90
N LEU A 74 -4.82 -10.80 0.35
CA LEU A 74 -3.82 -11.54 1.10
C LEU A 74 -3.09 -10.66 2.13
N ASN A 75 -2.83 -9.39 1.81
CA ASN A 75 -2.29 -8.44 2.77
C ASN A 75 -3.24 -8.18 3.94
N ILE A 76 -4.54 -8.00 3.67
CA ILE A 76 -5.55 -7.79 4.72
C ILE A 76 -5.65 -9.04 5.59
N LEU A 77 -5.79 -10.22 4.99
CA LEU A 77 -5.92 -11.49 5.70
C LEU A 77 -4.66 -11.83 6.51
N GLY A 78 -3.47 -11.54 5.98
CA GLY A 78 -2.21 -11.67 6.72
C GLY A 78 -2.19 -10.77 7.95
N THR A 79 -2.53 -9.49 7.79
CA THR A 79 -2.58 -8.53 8.92
C THR A 79 -3.61 -8.94 9.99
N VAL A 80 -4.77 -9.46 9.57
CA VAL A 80 -5.82 -9.96 10.45
C VAL A 80 -5.32 -11.19 11.24
N GLY A 81 -4.68 -12.14 10.52
CA GLY A 81 -4.12 -13.36 11.12
C GLY A 81 -2.97 -13.07 12.10
N GLU A 82 -2.03 -12.20 11.76
CA GLU A 82 -0.91 -11.77 12.63
C GLU A 82 -1.39 -11.16 13.95
N ARG A 83 -2.57 -10.55 13.95
CA ARG A 83 -3.20 -9.98 15.15
C ARG A 83 -4.02 -10.99 15.94
N GLY A 84 -4.08 -12.25 15.52
CA GLY A 84 -4.92 -13.26 16.17
C GLY A 84 -6.43 -13.03 15.99
N VAL A 85 -6.82 -12.29 14.93
CA VAL A 85 -8.22 -12.02 14.59
C VAL A 85 -8.68 -13.08 13.59
N ALA A 86 -9.86 -13.66 13.82
CA ALA A 86 -10.46 -14.60 12.88
C ALA A 86 -11.14 -13.85 11.71
N PHE A 87 -11.24 -14.51 10.57
CA PHE A 87 -11.90 -13.98 9.37
C PHE A 87 -12.90 -14.97 8.80
N ARG A 88 -14.06 -14.50 8.32
CA ARG A 88 -15.07 -15.32 7.66
C ARG A 88 -15.75 -14.57 6.51
N SER A 89 -15.84 -15.22 5.34
CA SER A 89 -16.70 -14.80 4.24
C SER A 89 -17.99 -15.60 4.24
N LEU A 90 -19.15 -14.93 4.10
CA LEU A 90 -20.45 -15.62 4.11
C LEU A 90 -20.69 -16.41 2.83
N ALA A 91 -20.29 -15.88 1.68
CA ALA A 91 -20.48 -16.55 0.38
C ALA A 91 -19.31 -17.48 0.02
N ASP A 92 -18.08 -17.17 0.49
CA ASP A 92 -16.89 -17.93 0.16
C ASP A 92 -16.53 -18.86 1.34
N THR A 93 -17.22 -19.98 1.46
CA THR A 93 -17.15 -20.88 2.64
C THR A 93 -15.75 -21.43 2.93
N TRP A 94 -14.87 -21.50 1.93
CA TRP A 94 -13.48 -21.88 2.11
C TRP A 94 -12.64 -20.79 2.82
N ALA A 95 -13.11 -19.54 2.80
CA ALA A 95 -12.44 -18.39 3.40
C ALA A 95 -12.97 -18.14 4.83
N ASP A 96 -12.79 -19.13 5.69
CA ASP A 96 -13.19 -19.10 7.09
C ASP A 96 -12.04 -19.60 7.99
N THR A 97 -11.30 -18.65 8.60
CA THR A 97 -10.17 -18.99 9.48
C THR A 97 -10.58 -19.58 10.83
N THR A 98 -11.87 -19.59 11.16
CA THR A 98 -12.37 -20.29 12.35
C THR A 98 -12.29 -21.80 12.19
N THR A 99 -12.25 -22.28 10.92
CA THR A 99 -12.09 -23.70 10.59
C THR A 99 -10.62 -24.09 10.33
N PRO A 100 -10.19 -25.31 10.64
CA PRO A 100 -8.84 -25.77 10.29
C PRO A 100 -8.56 -25.74 8.78
N HIS A 101 -9.54 -26.10 7.95
CA HIS A 101 -9.43 -26.08 6.50
C HIS A 101 -9.25 -24.65 5.96
N GLY A 102 -10.08 -23.72 6.39
CA GLY A 102 -9.96 -22.32 5.98
C GLY A 102 -8.64 -21.68 6.40
N ARG A 103 -8.14 -21.99 7.61
CA ARG A 103 -6.81 -21.56 8.04
C ARG A 103 -5.72 -22.09 7.12
N LEU A 104 -5.75 -23.37 6.78
CA LEU A 104 -4.78 -23.96 5.84
C LEU A 104 -4.82 -23.28 4.48
N MET A 105 -6.01 -23.11 3.91
CA MET A 105 -6.19 -22.46 2.59
C MET A 105 -5.64 -21.03 2.58
N LEU A 106 -5.94 -20.23 3.61
CA LEU A 106 -5.45 -18.86 3.70
C LEU A 106 -3.94 -18.79 3.97
N THR A 107 -3.37 -19.74 4.70
CA THR A 107 -1.91 -19.85 4.87
C THR A 107 -1.21 -20.15 3.56
N VAL A 108 -1.74 -21.08 2.76
CA VAL A 108 -1.19 -21.40 1.43
C VAL A 108 -1.26 -20.19 0.49
N LEU A 109 -2.40 -19.52 0.45
CA LEU A 109 -2.58 -18.31 -0.36
C LEU A 109 -1.67 -17.17 0.10
N GLY A 110 -1.50 -17.00 1.41
CA GLY A 110 -0.57 -16.01 1.99
C GLY A 110 0.88 -16.28 1.57
N GLY A 111 1.33 -17.51 1.67
CA GLY A 111 2.67 -17.92 1.23
C GLY A 111 2.88 -17.71 -0.28
N LEU A 112 1.87 -17.98 -1.11
CA LEU A 112 1.94 -17.72 -2.53
C LEU A 112 2.07 -16.22 -2.86
N ALA A 113 1.35 -15.36 -2.13
CA ALA A 113 1.44 -13.91 -2.30
C ALA A 113 2.82 -13.36 -1.90
N GLU A 114 3.40 -13.90 -0.84
CA GLU A 114 4.74 -13.53 -0.42
C GLU A 114 5.79 -13.96 -1.45
N PHE A 115 5.69 -15.17 -1.95
CA PHE A 115 6.53 -15.67 -3.04
C PHE A 115 6.44 -14.80 -4.30
N GLU A 116 5.23 -14.43 -4.74
CA GLU A 116 5.06 -13.51 -5.87
C GLU A 116 5.72 -12.15 -5.61
N ARG A 117 5.60 -11.62 -4.38
CA ARG A 117 6.23 -10.35 -3.98
C ARG A 117 7.76 -10.44 -4.06
N GLU A 118 8.34 -11.53 -3.59
CA GLU A 118 9.77 -11.76 -3.66
C GLU A 118 10.28 -11.89 -5.10
N LEU A 119 9.54 -12.60 -5.96
CA LEU A 119 9.87 -12.70 -7.39
C LEU A 119 9.87 -11.33 -8.07
N ILE A 120 8.88 -10.49 -7.81
CA ILE A 120 8.81 -9.12 -8.37
C ILE A 120 9.99 -8.28 -7.86
N LYS A 121 10.32 -8.39 -6.57
CA LYS A 121 11.43 -7.66 -5.94
C LYS A 121 12.77 -8.10 -6.54
N SER A 122 12.98 -9.40 -6.72
CA SER A 122 14.17 -9.96 -7.36
C SER A 122 14.32 -9.45 -8.80
N ARG A 123 13.30 -9.61 -9.64
CA ARG A 123 13.31 -9.13 -11.03
C ARG A 123 13.58 -7.62 -11.12
N THR A 124 12.97 -6.84 -10.21
CA THR A 124 13.16 -5.38 -10.17
C THR A 124 14.58 -5.01 -9.75
N SER A 125 15.17 -5.74 -8.79
CA SER A 125 16.53 -5.49 -8.32
C SER A 125 17.56 -5.82 -9.40
N GLU A 126 17.38 -6.93 -10.09
CA GLU A 126 18.22 -7.32 -11.25
C GLU A 126 18.10 -6.30 -12.39
N GLY A 127 16.86 -5.87 -12.71
CA GLY A 127 16.63 -4.85 -13.73
C GLY A 127 17.33 -3.54 -13.40
N ARG A 128 17.29 -3.09 -12.13
CA ARG A 128 17.99 -1.90 -11.64
C ARG A 128 19.51 -2.07 -11.71
N LYS A 129 20.02 -3.25 -11.37
CA LYS A 129 21.46 -3.58 -11.46
C LYS A 129 21.94 -3.45 -12.91
N ARG A 130 21.29 -4.14 -13.84
CA ARG A 130 21.60 -4.07 -15.29
C ARG A 130 21.52 -2.65 -15.85
N ALA A 131 20.53 -1.86 -15.41
CA ALA A 131 20.37 -0.49 -15.87
C ALA A 131 21.48 0.43 -15.33
N ARG A 132 21.96 0.23 -14.08
CA ARG A 132 23.15 0.91 -13.53
C ARG A 132 24.43 0.55 -14.30
N GLU A 133 24.60 -0.72 -14.62
CA GLU A 133 25.75 -1.21 -15.42
C GLU A 133 25.77 -0.57 -16.81
N ARG A 134 24.60 -0.25 -17.38
CA ARG A 134 24.45 0.50 -18.64
C ARG A 134 24.53 2.03 -18.49
N GLY A 135 24.89 2.53 -17.29
CA GLY A 135 25.03 3.97 -17.03
C GLY A 135 23.70 4.72 -16.83
N GLN A 136 22.56 4.03 -16.71
CA GLN A 136 21.28 4.69 -16.43
C GLN A 136 21.24 5.23 -15.00
N ALA A 137 21.06 6.53 -14.86
CA ALA A 137 20.84 7.18 -13.59
C ALA A 137 19.37 7.01 -13.13
N PHE A 138 19.17 6.61 -11.89
CA PHE A 138 17.85 6.51 -11.27
C PHE A 138 17.61 7.74 -10.37
N GLY A 139 16.38 8.21 -10.36
CA GLY A 139 15.95 9.33 -9.55
C GLY A 139 15.54 10.55 -10.39
N PRO A 140 15.18 11.66 -9.75
CA PRO A 140 14.85 12.89 -10.45
C PRO A 140 16.02 13.40 -11.29
N LYS A 141 15.74 13.94 -12.45
CA LYS A 141 16.78 14.58 -13.29
C LYS A 141 17.50 15.67 -12.48
N PRO A 142 18.84 15.77 -12.61
CA PRO A 142 19.58 16.85 -11.97
C PRO A 142 18.97 18.21 -12.35
N LYS A 143 18.79 19.10 -11.39
CA LYS A 143 18.25 20.45 -11.62
C LYS A 143 19.20 21.34 -12.40
N LEU A 144 20.49 21.06 -12.32
CA LEU A 144 21.55 21.77 -13.03
C LEU A 144 22.07 20.89 -14.17
N THR A 145 22.28 21.49 -15.33
CA THR A 145 23.00 20.87 -16.43
C THR A 145 24.49 20.68 -16.04
N PRO A 146 25.24 19.79 -16.74
CA PRO A 146 26.68 19.64 -16.49
C PRO A 146 27.43 20.96 -16.57
N PHE A 147 27.12 21.81 -17.57
CA PHE A 147 27.70 23.14 -17.73
C PHE A 147 27.39 24.06 -16.54
N GLN A 148 26.13 24.20 -16.16
CA GLN A 148 25.71 24.99 -15.01
C GLN A 148 26.33 24.50 -13.68
N ARG A 149 26.53 23.19 -13.55
CA ARG A 149 27.20 22.62 -12.39
C ARG A 149 28.67 23.07 -12.32
N GLN A 150 29.37 23.03 -13.43
CA GLN A 150 30.77 23.45 -13.51
C GLN A 150 30.93 24.94 -13.24
N GLU A 151 30.07 25.77 -13.87
CA GLU A 151 30.04 27.20 -13.62
C GLU A 151 29.74 27.56 -12.17
N ALA A 152 28.74 26.90 -11.57
CA ALA A 152 28.40 27.10 -10.15
C ALA A 152 29.56 26.72 -9.22
N LEU A 153 30.34 25.69 -9.56
CA LEU A 153 31.56 25.33 -8.82
C LEU A 153 32.66 26.39 -8.94
N GLN A 154 32.88 26.95 -10.14
CA GLN A 154 33.86 28.03 -10.37
C GLN A 154 33.47 29.29 -9.59
N ARG A 155 32.22 29.72 -9.65
CA ARG A 155 31.70 30.88 -8.93
C ARG A 155 31.82 30.69 -7.41
N LYS A 156 31.54 29.46 -6.90
CA LYS A 156 31.73 29.11 -5.50
C LYS A 156 33.22 29.19 -5.09
N ALA A 157 34.13 28.70 -5.95
CA ALA A 157 35.59 28.79 -5.69
C ALA A 157 36.11 30.23 -5.73
N ALA A 158 35.50 31.11 -6.53
CA ALA A 158 35.79 32.54 -6.57
C ALA A 158 35.23 33.33 -5.38
N GLY A 159 34.57 32.65 -4.40
CA GLY A 159 34.07 33.29 -3.19
C GLY A 159 32.67 33.89 -3.28
N GLU A 160 31.93 33.64 -4.38
CA GLU A 160 30.57 34.13 -4.49
C GLU A 160 29.63 33.39 -3.55
N SER A 161 28.62 34.08 -3.01
CA SER A 161 27.74 33.51 -2.00
C SER A 161 26.86 32.40 -2.57
N VAL A 162 26.77 31.29 -1.86
CA VAL A 162 25.91 30.14 -2.21
C VAL A 162 24.46 30.59 -2.48
N ARG A 163 24.00 31.64 -1.79
CA ARG A 163 22.64 32.18 -1.95
C ARG A 163 22.45 32.87 -3.30
N GLU A 164 23.42 33.62 -3.75
CA GLU A 164 23.40 34.33 -5.06
C GLU A 164 23.48 33.32 -6.21
N ILE A 165 24.41 32.37 -6.15
CA ILE A 165 24.52 31.28 -7.13
C ILE A 165 23.22 30.48 -7.21
N ALA A 166 22.61 30.12 -6.07
CA ALA A 166 21.35 29.39 -6.03
C ALA A 166 20.19 30.18 -6.68
N ARG A 167 20.15 31.49 -6.46
CA ARG A 167 19.15 32.39 -7.07
C ARG A 167 19.31 32.45 -8.60
N THR A 168 20.54 32.53 -9.10
CA THR A 168 20.83 32.55 -10.55
C THR A 168 20.26 31.33 -11.28
N TYR A 169 20.38 30.14 -10.68
CA TYR A 169 19.93 28.89 -11.30
C TYR A 169 18.55 28.43 -10.83
N ASN A 170 17.85 29.23 -10.07
CA ASN A 170 16.53 28.90 -9.51
C ASN A 170 16.53 27.53 -8.78
N VAL A 171 17.54 27.30 -7.93
CA VAL A 171 17.70 26.10 -7.12
C VAL A 171 17.82 26.45 -5.64
N SER A 172 17.70 25.46 -4.77
CA SER A 172 17.92 25.68 -3.33
C SER A 172 19.42 25.89 -3.03
N GLY A 173 19.74 26.68 -2.00
CA GLY A 173 21.12 26.84 -1.51
C GLY A 173 21.78 25.50 -1.18
N SER A 174 21.02 24.52 -0.67
CA SER A 174 21.51 23.17 -0.41
C SER A 174 21.94 22.43 -1.69
N THR A 175 21.34 22.72 -2.84
CA THR A 175 21.75 22.16 -4.15
C THR A 175 23.16 22.64 -4.51
N ILE A 176 23.45 23.92 -4.34
CA ILE A 176 24.77 24.51 -4.61
C ILE A 176 25.79 24.06 -3.58
N SER A 177 25.41 24.06 -2.29
CA SER A 177 26.31 23.66 -1.19
C SER A 177 26.85 22.23 -1.36
N ARG A 178 26.01 21.30 -1.83
CA ARG A 178 26.36 19.88 -2.06
C ARG A 178 27.15 19.62 -3.34
N LEU A 179 27.35 20.62 -4.20
CA LEU A 179 28.19 20.42 -5.38
C LEU A 179 29.62 20.11 -4.96
N LYS A 180 30.12 18.98 -5.44
CA LYS A 180 31.51 18.55 -5.29
C LYS A 180 32.18 18.57 -6.66
N THR A 181 33.44 18.92 -6.69
CA THR A 181 34.32 18.68 -7.86
C THR A 181 34.37 17.17 -8.11
N LEU A 182 34.21 16.74 -9.35
CA LEU A 182 34.35 15.33 -9.74
C LEU A 182 35.79 14.89 -9.62
#